data_f7875adbd953a30ba64192fca73316c3
#
_entry.id   f7875adbd953a30ba64192fca73316c3
#
_cell.length_a   1.000
_cell.length_b   1.000
_cell.length_c   1.000
_cell.angle_alpha   90.00
_cell.angle_beta   90.00
_cell.angle_gamma   90.00
#
_symmetry.space_group_name_H-M   'P 1'
#
loop_
_entity.id
_entity.type
_entity.pdbx_description
1 polymer ?
#
loop_
_entity_poly.entity_id
_entity_poly.type
_entity_poly.pdbx_seq_one_letter_code
_entity_poly.pdbx_strand_id
1 'polypeptide(L)'
;MKNIIFIAPPAAGKGTQSEMLVKKYGYKHLSTGDLLREEVKKESLLGKDIKKLMEAGKLISDEIVLNLLKSKIESSGVSSKFIFDGYPRTINQAESLNKLANELNFKLDCVIYLDIDELTAMKRAVGRVSCPSCGRGYNKYEEGLMPKEKDLCDDCKVPLTSRSDDNEETFKERFQTYLSNTKPLLDYYEKLGIINVVASLSPEETFKEIEGVVND
;
A
#
# COMPACT_ATOMS: atom_id res chain seq x y z
N MET A 1 15.96 -5.42 -12.31
CA MET A 1 15.17 -4.98 -11.13
C MET A 1 13.77 -5.55 -11.24
N LYS A 2 13.21 -5.96 -10.13
CA LYS A 2 12.02 -6.81 -9.97
C LYS A 2 10.74 -5.98 -9.89
N ASN A 3 9.61 -6.49 -10.38
CA ASN A 3 8.29 -6.02 -9.99
C ASN A 3 7.96 -6.55 -8.59
N ILE A 4 7.42 -5.71 -7.72
CA ILE A 4 7.27 -5.98 -6.30
C ILE A 4 5.79 -6.01 -5.93
N ILE A 5 5.38 -7.02 -5.15
CA ILE A 5 4.10 -7.03 -4.46
C ILE A 5 4.37 -6.79 -2.97
N PHE A 6 3.78 -5.77 -2.38
CA PHE A 6 3.79 -5.58 -0.94
C PHE A 6 2.58 -6.24 -0.28
N ILE A 7 2.84 -7.17 0.63
CA ILE A 7 1.85 -7.74 1.54
C ILE A 7 2.17 -7.26 2.97
N ALA A 8 1.19 -6.77 3.68
CA ALA A 8 1.36 -6.37 5.07
C ALA A 8 0.03 -6.05 5.75
N PRO A 9 -0.03 -6.08 7.07
CA PRO A 9 -1.14 -5.49 7.82
C PRO A 9 -1.37 -4.01 7.47
N PRO A 10 -2.53 -3.44 7.81
CA PRO A 10 -2.76 -2.01 7.72
C PRO A 10 -1.67 -1.22 8.46
N ALA A 11 -1.25 -0.10 7.91
CA ALA A 11 -0.25 0.82 8.48
C ALA A 11 1.16 0.26 8.74
N ALA A 12 1.54 -0.87 8.16
CA ALA A 12 2.88 -1.46 8.26
C ALA A 12 3.99 -0.71 7.49
N GLY A 13 3.73 0.48 6.95
CA GLY A 13 4.76 1.29 6.26
C GLY A 13 4.92 1.05 4.76
N LYS A 14 4.05 0.23 4.11
CA LYS A 14 4.12 -0.02 2.65
C LYS A 14 4.29 1.25 1.81
N GLY A 15 3.46 2.27 2.06
CA GLY A 15 3.51 3.53 1.31
C GLY A 15 4.86 4.24 1.45
N THR A 16 5.40 4.34 2.67
CA THR A 16 6.71 4.93 2.95
C THR A 16 7.82 4.21 2.19
N GLN A 17 7.83 2.88 2.22
CA GLN A 17 8.82 2.08 1.50
C GLN A 17 8.66 2.21 -0.02
N SER A 18 7.43 2.26 -0.50
CA SER A 18 7.15 2.51 -1.92
C SER A 18 7.66 3.88 -2.38
N GLU A 19 7.44 4.94 -1.60
CA GLU A 19 7.94 6.29 -1.91
C GLU A 19 9.48 6.33 -1.96
N MET A 20 10.16 5.65 -1.03
CA MET A 20 11.62 5.55 -1.03
C MET A 20 12.14 4.80 -2.28
N LEU A 21 11.49 3.70 -2.67
CA LEU A 21 11.82 2.95 -3.90
C LEU A 21 11.54 3.76 -5.17
N VAL A 22 10.42 4.51 -5.21
CA VAL A 22 10.11 5.43 -6.32
C VAL A 22 11.20 6.49 -6.46
N LYS A 23 11.58 7.13 -5.35
CA LYS A 23 12.59 8.21 -5.34
C LYS A 23 13.97 7.71 -5.75
N LYS A 24 14.38 6.52 -5.29
CA LYS A 24 15.74 6.01 -5.51
C LYS A 24 15.89 5.26 -6.84
N TYR A 25 14.86 4.51 -7.24
CA TYR A 25 14.95 3.56 -8.37
C TYR A 25 13.96 3.81 -9.50
N GLY A 26 13.09 4.81 -9.38
CA GLY A 26 12.13 5.19 -10.44
C GLY A 26 10.98 4.21 -10.62
N TYR A 27 10.61 3.44 -9.59
CA TYR A 27 9.45 2.56 -9.62
C TYR A 27 8.15 3.31 -9.89
N LYS A 28 7.17 2.64 -10.46
CA LYS A 28 5.79 3.10 -10.55
C LYS A 28 4.98 2.48 -9.41
N HIS A 29 4.59 3.30 -8.44
CA HIS A 29 3.78 2.87 -7.29
C HIS A 29 2.31 2.74 -7.69
N LEU A 30 1.77 1.54 -7.61
CA LEU A 30 0.38 1.19 -7.87
C LEU A 30 -0.32 0.92 -6.53
N SER A 31 -0.70 2.00 -5.85
CA SER A 31 -1.47 1.94 -4.61
C SER A 31 -2.95 1.85 -4.91
N THR A 32 -3.57 0.69 -4.67
CA THR A 32 -5.03 0.53 -4.85
C THR A 32 -5.82 1.46 -3.93
N GLY A 33 -5.33 1.72 -2.72
CA GLY A 33 -5.95 2.69 -1.83
C GLY A 33 -5.98 4.10 -2.42
N ASP A 34 -4.93 4.53 -3.11
CA ASP A 34 -4.87 5.84 -3.73
C ASP A 34 -5.73 5.91 -5.00
N LEU A 35 -5.70 4.86 -5.83
CA LEU A 35 -6.59 4.75 -6.99
C LEU A 35 -8.07 4.84 -6.60
N LEU A 36 -8.46 4.15 -5.54
CA LEU A 36 -9.84 4.21 -5.01
C LEU A 36 -10.17 5.60 -4.45
N ARG A 37 -9.25 6.25 -3.74
CA ARG A 37 -9.44 7.63 -3.25
C ARG A 37 -9.53 8.64 -4.40
N GLU A 38 -8.78 8.46 -5.46
CA GLU A 38 -8.93 9.27 -6.68
C GLU A 38 -10.33 9.10 -7.30
N GLU A 39 -10.86 7.86 -7.34
CA GLU A 39 -12.21 7.60 -7.83
C GLU A 39 -13.30 8.22 -6.93
N VAL A 40 -13.11 8.18 -5.61
CA VAL A 40 -14.00 8.86 -4.65
C VAL A 40 -14.06 10.37 -4.90
N LYS A 41 -12.94 11.00 -5.22
CA LYS A 41 -12.87 12.45 -5.52
C LYS A 41 -13.68 12.89 -6.76
N LYS A 42 -13.99 11.95 -7.66
CA LYS A 42 -14.81 12.25 -8.85
C LYS A 42 -16.30 12.44 -8.52
N GLU A 43 -16.72 12.14 -7.27
CA GLU A 43 -18.11 12.27 -6.77
C GLU A 43 -19.16 11.50 -7.59
N SER A 44 -18.72 10.53 -8.39
CA SER A 44 -19.60 9.64 -9.15
C SER A 44 -20.41 8.71 -8.20
N LEU A 45 -21.44 8.03 -8.72
CA LEU A 45 -22.16 7.01 -7.94
C LEU A 45 -21.21 5.92 -7.47
N LEU A 46 -20.32 5.45 -8.34
CA LEU A 46 -19.27 4.49 -8.01
C LEU A 46 -18.37 5.03 -6.90
N GLY A 47 -17.92 6.28 -6.97
CA GLY A 47 -17.08 6.91 -5.95
C GLY A 47 -17.75 6.96 -4.57
N LYS A 48 -19.06 7.22 -4.52
CA LYS A 48 -19.83 7.23 -3.27
C LYS A 48 -19.94 5.84 -2.64
N ASP A 49 -20.11 4.79 -3.44
CA ASP A 49 -20.17 3.42 -2.95
C ASP A 49 -18.79 2.92 -2.49
N ILE A 50 -17.73 3.24 -3.24
CA ILE A 50 -16.34 2.99 -2.82
C ILE A 50 -16.07 3.65 -1.47
N LYS A 51 -16.45 4.92 -1.29
CA LYS A 51 -16.25 5.66 -0.03
C LYS A 51 -16.87 4.93 1.16
N LYS A 52 -18.14 4.51 1.06
CA LYS A 52 -18.84 3.78 2.14
C LYS A 52 -18.11 2.49 2.54
N LEU A 53 -17.64 1.72 1.54
CA LEU A 53 -16.91 0.47 1.80
C LEU A 53 -15.55 0.73 2.44
N MET A 54 -14.82 1.75 2.00
CA MET A 54 -13.53 2.14 2.58
C MET A 54 -13.65 2.59 4.03
N GLU A 55 -14.67 3.41 4.34
CA GLU A 55 -14.94 3.88 5.70
C GLU A 55 -15.33 2.74 6.64
N ALA A 56 -16.01 1.70 6.11
CA ALA A 56 -16.33 0.47 6.84
C ALA A 56 -15.17 -0.56 6.88
N GLY A 57 -13.99 -0.25 6.33
CA GLY A 57 -12.83 -1.15 6.29
C GLY A 57 -13.01 -2.40 5.42
N LYS A 58 -14.04 -2.42 4.55
CA LYS A 58 -14.37 -3.56 3.69
C LYS A 58 -13.60 -3.53 2.36
N LEU A 59 -13.47 -4.71 1.74
CA LEU A 59 -12.87 -4.83 0.40
C LEU A 59 -13.85 -4.31 -0.68
N ILE A 60 -13.26 -3.67 -1.69
CA ILE A 60 -13.95 -3.29 -2.93
C ILE A 60 -13.99 -4.49 -3.87
N SER A 61 -14.96 -4.56 -4.78
CA SER A 61 -15.06 -5.68 -5.72
C SER A 61 -13.77 -5.84 -6.54
N ASP A 62 -13.39 -7.11 -6.75
CA ASP A 62 -12.14 -7.47 -7.46
C ASP A 62 -12.11 -6.89 -8.88
N GLU A 63 -13.26 -6.86 -9.55
CA GLU A 63 -13.39 -6.33 -10.90
C GLU A 63 -13.07 -4.83 -10.96
N ILE A 64 -13.61 -4.03 -10.05
CA ILE A 64 -13.35 -2.58 -9.99
C ILE A 64 -11.86 -2.33 -9.77
N VAL A 65 -11.26 -3.02 -8.79
CA VAL A 65 -9.85 -2.84 -8.45
C VAL A 65 -8.95 -3.26 -9.61
N LEU A 66 -9.24 -4.41 -10.24
CA LEU A 66 -8.45 -4.92 -11.36
C LEU A 66 -8.51 -3.98 -12.58
N ASN A 67 -9.69 -3.43 -12.90
CA ASN A 67 -9.85 -2.49 -13.99
C ASN A 67 -9.08 -1.18 -13.76
N LEU A 68 -9.10 -0.65 -12.54
CA LEU A 68 -8.31 0.53 -12.17
C LEU A 68 -6.81 0.26 -12.30
N LEU A 69 -6.34 -0.91 -11.82
CA LEU A 69 -4.95 -1.31 -11.95
C LEU A 69 -4.53 -1.48 -13.42
N LYS A 70 -5.31 -2.20 -14.22
CA LYS A 70 -5.05 -2.40 -15.65
C LYS A 70 -4.87 -1.06 -16.37
N SER A 71 -5.83 -0.16 -16.21
CA SER A 71 -5.77 1.19 -16.80
C SER A 71 -4.50 1.96 -16.36
N LYS A 72 -4.11 1.84 -15.08
CA LYS A 72 -2.91 2.53 -14.57
C LYS A 72 -1.61 1.91 -15.11
N ILE A 73 -1.53 0.58 -15.24
CA ILE A 73 -0.37 -0.12 -15.83
C ILE A 73 -0.21 0.30 -17.29
N GLU A 74 -1.28 0.24 -18.08
CA GLU A 74 -1.26 0.63 -19.50
C GLU A 74 -0.81 2.07 -19.69
N SER A 75 -1.36 3.01 -18.90
CA SER A 75 -0.98 4.44 -18.98
C SER A 75 0.45 4.72 -18.49
N SER A 76 1.02 3.88 -17.66
CA SER A 76 2.39 4.02 -17.15
C SER A 76 3.46 3.41 -18.07
N GLY A 77 3.04 2.60 -19.05
CA GLY A 77 3.91 1.80 -19.92
C GLY A 77 4.32 0.48 -19.26
N VAL A 78 4.00 -0.63 -19.92
CA VAL A 78 4.19 -2.01 -19.42
C VAL A 78 5.66 -2.40 -19.16
N SER A 79 6.63 -1.70 -19.73
CA SER A 79 8.06 -1.89 -19.46
C SER A 79 8.54 -1.21 -18.18
N SER A 80 7.66 -0.49 -17.49
CA SER A 80 7.97 0.12 -16.20
C SER A 80 8.13 -0.94 -15.11
N LYS A 81 8.83 -0.56 -14.04
CA LYS A 81 8.93 -1.38 -12.81
C LYS A 81 7.81 -0.98 -11.86
N PHE A 82 7.05 -1.94 -11.42
CA PHE A 82 5.87 -1.71 -10.62
C PHE A 82 6.06 -2.13 -9.17
N ILE A 83 5.45 -1.36 -8.27
CA ILE A 83 5.18 -1.74 -6.90
C ILE A 83 3.67 -1.85 -6.74
N PHE A 84 3.18 -3.06 -6.48
CA PHE A 84 1.77 -3.32 -6.18
C PHE A 84 1.55 -3.18 -4.67
N ASP A 85 0.82 -2.14 -4.26
CA ASP A 85 0.49 -1.87 -2.87
C ASP A 85 -1.03 -1.97 -2.65
N GLY A 86 -1.42 -2.91 -1.78
CA GLY A 86 -2.81 -3.17 -1.44
C GLY A 86 -3.56 -4.04 -2.46
N TYR A 87 -2.86 -4.65 -3.40
CA TYR A 87 -3.34 -5.68 -4.31
C TYR A 87 -2.18 -6.63 -4.66
N PRO A 88 -2.39 -7.98 -4.59
CA PRO A 88 -3.64 -8.64 -4.20
C PRO A 88 -3.87 -8.64 -2.68
N ARG A 89 -5.13 -8.84 -2.27
CA ARG A 89 -5.54 -9.08 -0.87
C ARG A 89 -6.23 -10.42 -0.67
N THR A 90 -6.50 -11.15 -1.72
CA THR A 90 -7.08 -12.50 -1.70
C THR A 90 -6.38 -13.38 -2.71
N ILE A 91 -6.51 -14.71 -2.58
CA ILE A 91 -5.94 -15.67 -3.53
C ILE A 91 -6.54 -15.47 -4.93
N ASN A 92 -7.85 -15.23 -5.04
CA ASN A 92 -8.50 -14.95 -6.32
C ASN A 92 -7.91 -13.70 -7.01
N GLN A 93 -7.61 -12.66 -6.24
CA GLN A 93 -6.94 -11.47 -6.74
C GLN A 93 -5.50 -11.76 -7.19
N ALA A 94 -4.76 -12.63 -6.48
CA ALA A 94 -3.42 -13.02 -6.87
C ALA A 94 -3.43 -13.77 -8.22
N GLU A 95 -4.38 -14.68 -8.42
CA GLU A 95 -4.57 -15.38 -9.69
C GLU A 95 -4.97 -14.41 -10.82
N SER A 96 -5.84 -13.44 -10.53
CA SER A 96 -6.25 -12.40 -11.49
C SER A 96 -5.08 -11.49 -11.87
N LEU A 97 -4.22 -11.13 -10.91
CA LEU A 97 -3.01 -10.36 -11.17
C LEU A 97 -2.01 -11.14 -12.04
N ASN A 98 -1.86 -12.46 -11.79
CA ASN A 98 -1.02 -13.32 -12.62
C ASN A 98 -1.53 -13.40 -14.07
N LYS A 99 -2.86 -13.50 -14.26
CA LYS A 99 -3.46 -13.47 -15.61
C LYS A 99 -3.20 -12.13 -16.30
N LEU A 100 -3.40 -11.02 -15.59
CA LEU A 100 -3.13 -9.68 -16.11
C LEU A 100 -1.63 -9.48 -16.46
N ALA A 101 -0.73 -10.00 -15.62
CA ALA A 101 0.71 -9.93 -15.87
C ALA A 101 1.09 -10.68 -17.16
N ASN A 102 0.52 -11.87 -17.38
CA ASN A 102 0.72 -12.64 -18.60
C ASN A 102 0.13 -11.93 -19.83
N GLU A 103 -1.09 -11.36 -19.71
CA GLU A 103 -1.74 -10.59 -20.79
C GLU A 103 -0.89 -9.39 -21.23
N LEU A 104 -0.32 -8.67 -20.26
CA LEU A 104 0.47 -7.46 -20.49
C LEU A 104 1.98 -7.71 -20.60
N ASN A 105 2.43 -8.99 -20.62
CA ASN A 105 3.82 -9.42 -20.78
C ASN A 105 4.80 -8.81 -19.73
N PHE A 106 4.41 -8.76 -18.45
CA PHE A 106 5.33 -8.48 -17.36
C PHE A 106 5.36 -9.62 -16.33
N LYS A 107 6.39 -9.68 -15.50
CA LYS A 107 6.55 -10.70 -14.46
C LYS A 107 6.30 -10.11 -13.07
N LEU A 108 5.77 -10.95 -12.19
CA LEU A 108 5.73 -10.69 -10.75
C LEU A 108 6.94 -11.37 -10.12
N ASP A 109 7.97 -10.60 -9.82
CA ASP A 109 9.29 -11.15 -9.53
C ASP A 109 9.51 -11.43 -8.04
N CYS A 110 8.96 -10.61 -7.16
CA CYS A 110 9.09 -10.83 -5.72
C CYS A 110 7.90 -10.29 -4.93
N VAL A 111 7.67 -10.91 -3.80
CA VAL A 111 6.72 -10.47 -2.79
C VAL A 111 7.50 -10.08 -1.55
N ILE A 112 7.23 -8.89 -1.01
CA ILE A 112 7.80 -8.42 0.24
C ILE A 112 6.68 -8.38 1.26
N TYR A 113 6.82 -9.20 2.29
CA TYR A 113 5.94 -9.19 3.45
C TYR A 113 6.56 -8.32 4.54
N LEU A 114 5.89 -7.19 4.86
CA LEU A 114 6.28 -6.37 6.01
C LEU A 114 5.62 -6.92 7.27
N ASP A 115 6.43 -7.49 8.15
CA ASP A 115 5.97 -8.04 9.41
C ASP A 115 5.96 -6.97 10.51
N ILE A 116 4.82 -6.83 11.17
CA ILE A 116 4.60 -5.85 12.26
C ILE A 116 3.54 -6.39 13.21
N ASP A 117 3.71 -6.13 14.49
CA ASP A 117 2.69 -6.45 15.48
C ASP A 117 1.46 -5.52 15.40
N GLU A 118 0.32 -6.03 15.85
CA GLU A 118 -0.98 -5.34 15.76
C GLU A 118 -0.98 -4.01 16.51
N LEU A 119 -0.39 -3.95 17.71
CA LEU A 119 -0.41 -2.75 18.55
C LEU A 119 0.40 -1.62 17.92
N THR A 120 1.57 -1.93 17.38
CA THR A 120 2.40 -0.95 16.65
C THR A 120 1.70 -0.49 15.38
N ALA A 121 1.11 -1.42 14.61
CA ALA A 121 0.36 -1.08 13.41
C ALA A 121 -0.86 -0.19 13.71
N MET A 122 -1.58 -0.45 14.80
CA MET A 122 -2.70 0.39 15.25
C MET A 122 -2.25 1.80 15.62
N LYS A 123 -1.20 1.94 16.42
CA LYS A 123 -0.63 3.26 16.78
C LYS A 123 -0.23 4.04 15.53
N ARG A 124 0.42 3.36 14.57
CA ARG A 124 0.79 3.96 13.28
C ARG A 124 -0.43 4.42 12.48
N ALA A 125 -1.50 3.61 12.45
CA ALA A 125 -2.72 3.96 11.73
C ALA A 125 -3.38 5.22 12.29
N VAL A 126 -3.60 5.27 13.60
CA VAL A 126 -4.27 6.41 14.27
C VAL A 126 -3.41 7.68 14.24
N GLY A 127 -2.08 7.52 14.29
CA GLY A 127 -1.14 8.65 14.23
C GLY A 127 -0.88 9.20 12.84
N ARG A 128 -1.31 8.49 11.78
CA ARG A 128 -0.98 8.85 10.40
C ARG A 128 -1.64 10.15 9.96
N VAL A 129 -0.82 11.05 9.41
CA VAL A 129 -1.27 12.28 8.75
C VAL A 129 -0.46 12.50 7.47
N SER A 130 -0.98 13.25 6.54
CA SER A 130 -0.30 13.56 5.29
C SER A 130 -0.53 14.98 4.83
N CYS A 131 0.40 15.49 4.05
CA CYS A 131 0.27 16.80 3.42
C CYS A 131 -0.69 16.73 2.22
N PRO A 132 -1.78 17.52 2.19
CA PRO A 132 -2.70 17.52 1.06
C PRO A 132 -2.09 18.12 -0.22
N SER A 133 -0.98 18.87 -0.10
CA SER A 133 -0.31 19.52 -1.22
C SER A 133 0.74 18.64 -1.90
N CYS A 134 1.68 18.04 -1.14
CA CYS A 134 2.79 17.25 -1.71
C CYS A 134 2.67 15.74 -1.46
N GLY A 135 1.68 15.30 -0.67
CA GLY A 135 1.47 13.89 -0.35
C GLY A 135 2.39 13.33 0.75
N ARG A 136 3.41 14.08 1.21
CA ARG A 136 4.35 13.59 2.22
C ARG A 136 3.63 13.08 3.45
N GLY A 137 3.95 11.84 3.85
CA GLY A 137 3.41 11.19 5.03
C GLY A 137 4.16 11.56 6.31
N TYR A 138 3.43 11.63 7.40
CA TYR A 138 3.93 11.86 8.76
C TYR A 138 3.18 10.96 9.74
N ASN A 139 3.71 10.86 10.96
CA ASN A 139 3.04 10.20 12.08
C ASN A 139 3.15 11.06 13.35
N LYS A 140 2.03 11.24 14.05
CA LYS A 140 1.98 12.07 15.27
C LYS A 140 2.69 11.45 16.47
N TYR A 141 2.91 10.12 16.44
CA TYR A 141 3.38 9.34 17.59
C TYR A 141 4.68 8.57 17.32
N GLU A 142 5.18 8.58 16.09
CA GLU A 142 6.38 7.85 15.72
C GLU A 142 7.55 8.81 15.56
N GLU A 143 8.55 8.65 16.42
CA GLU A 143 9.77 9.45 16.38
C GLU A 143 10.46 9.28 15.02
N GLY A 144 10.95 10.39 14.45
CA GLY A 144 11.50 10.41 13.07
C GLY A 144 10.47 10.62 11.97
N LEU A 145 9.18 10.38 12.23
CA LEU A 145 8.09 10.67 11.28
C LEU A 145 7.20 11.85 11.74
N MET A 146 7.50 12.46 12.87
CA MET A 146 6.79 13.66 13.31
C MET A 146 7.14 14.87 12.44
N PRO A 147 6.17 15.76 12.15
CA PRO A 147 6.48 17.03 11.53
C PRO A 147 7.30 17.91 12.49
N LYS A 148 8.22 18.72 11.97
CA LYS A 148 9.06 19.66 12.76
C LYS A 148 8.23 20.70 13.50
N GLU A 149 7.17 21.19 12.85
CA GLU A 149 6.16 22.05 13.43
C GLU A 149 4.85 21.27 13.53
N LYS A 150 4.24 21.31 14.72
CA LYS A 150 3.01 20.55 15.00
C LYS A 150 1.94 20.82 13.93
N ASP A 151 1.40 19.75 13.37
CA ASP A 151 0.31 19.73 12.39
C ASP A 151 0.58 20.47 11.06
N LEU A 152 1.85 20.83 10.76
CA LEU A 152 2.25 21.47 9.50
C LEU A 152 3.21 20.60 8.69
N CYS A 153 3.08 20.64 7.38
CA CYS A 153 4.03 20.01 6.46
C CYS A 153 5.39 20.72 6.51
N ASP A 154 6.49 19.98 6.66
CA ASP A 154 7.84 20.54 6.70
C ASP A 154 8.21 21.31 5.42
N ASP A 155 7.72 20.83 4.27
CA ASP A 155 8.07 21.38 2.96
C ASP A 155 7.08 22.47 2.49
N CYS A 156 5.78 22.19 2.58
CA CYS A 156 4.73 23.05 2.02
C CYS A 156 4.18 24.07 3.02
N LYS A 157 4.42 23.88 4.32
CA LYS A 157 3.89 24.72 5.41
C LYS A 157 2.36 24.83 5.44
N VAL A 158 1.68 23.81 4.91
CA VAL A 158 0.22 23.69 4.97
C VAL A 158 -0.21 22.70 6.05
N PRO A 159 -1.43 22.83 6.61
CA PRO A 159 -1.94 21.89 7.61
C PRO A 159 -1.98 20.46 7.10
N LEU A 160 -1.55 19.52 7.96
CA LEU A 160 -1.62 18.09 7.70
C LEU A 160 -3.05 17.59 7.91
N THR A 161 -3.44 16.58 7.14
CA THR A 161 -4.77 15.97 7.21
C THR A 161 -4.68 14.48 7.53
N SER A 162 -5.60 14.00 8.37
CA SER A 162 -5.82 12.57 8.60
C SER A 162 -6.77 12.02 7.53
N ARG A 163 -6.67 10.71 7.24
CA ARG A 163 -7.67 10.02 6.43
C ARG A 163 -8.92 9.75 7.27
N SER A 164 -10.10 9.70 6.65
CA SER A 164 -11.35 9.38 7.36
C SER A 164 -11.38 7.95 7.90
N ASP A 165 -10.58 7.05 7.31
CA ASP A 165 -10.45 5.64 7.67
C ASP A 165 -9.29 5.37 8.67
N ASP A 166 -8.62 6.40 9.20
CA ASP A 166 -7.53 6.27 10.18
C ASP A 166 -8.02 6.47 11.63
N ASN A 167 -8.86 5.56 12.08
CA ASN A 167 -9.36 5.46 13.46
C ASN A 167 -9.29 4.01 13.96
N GLU A 168 -9.40 3.80 15.27
CA GLU A 168 -9.26 2.48 15.89
C GLU A 168 -10.30 1.46 15.43
N GLU A 169 -11.55 1.88 15.25
CA GLU A 169 -12.64 0.99 14.83
C GLU A 169 -12.39 0.47 13.42
N THR A 170 -12.16 1.37 12.48
CA THR A 170 -11.83 1.01 11.10
C THR A 170 -10.52 0.22 11.00
N PHE A 171 -9.53 0.53 11.86
CA PHE A 171 -8.29 -0.24 11.91
C PHE A 171 -8.58 -1.71 12.28
N LYS A 172 -9.36 -1.96 13.34
CA LYS A 172 -9.73 -3.32 13.78
C LYS A 172 -10.42 -4.10 12.66
N GLU A 173 -11.40 -3.49 11.99
CA GLU A 173 -12.08 -4.12 10.84
C GLU A 173 -11.10 -4.43 9.69
N ARG A 174 -10.20 -3.52 9.37
CA ARG A 174 -9.17 -3.72 8.34
C ARG A 174 -8.17 -4.80 8.73
N PHE A 175 -7.83 -4.88 10.01
CA PHE A 175 -6.90 -5.89 10.53
C PHE A 175 -7.55 -7.29 10.50
N GLN A 176 -8.81 -7.41 10.87
CA GLN A 176 -9.56 -8.67 10.73
C GLN A 176 -9.69 -9.08 9.26
N THR A 177 -9.99 -8.13 8.39
CA THR A 177 -10.02 -8.36 6.93
C THR A 177 -8.66 -8.85 6.41
N TYR A 178 -7.55 -8.27 6.90
CA TYR A 178 -6.20 -8.73 6.59
C TYR A 178 -5.98 -10.18 7.06
N LEU A 179 -6.30 -10.50 8.30
CA LEU A 179 -6.11 -11.85 8.85
C LEU A 179 -6.89 -12.90 8.06
N SER A 180 -8.15 -12.60 7.72
CA SER A 180 -9.04 -13.54 7.06
C SER A 180 -8.74 -13.74 5.57
N ASN A 181 -8.35 -12.67 4.87
CA ASN A 181 -8.28 -12.68 3.41
C ASN A 181 -6.85 -12.55 2.86
N THR A 182 -6.00 -11.74 3.52
CA THR A 182 -4.69 -11.37 2.98
C THR A 182 -3.57 -12.24 3.55
N LYS A 183 -3.63 -12.56 4.83
CA LYS A 183 -2.63 -13.42 5.47
C LYS A 183 -2.45 -14.78 4.77
N PRO A 184 -3.50 -15.45 4.27
CA PRO A 184 -3.36 -16.70 3.49
C PRO A 184 -2.51 -16.57 2.22
N LEU A 185 -2.30 -15.36 1.70
CA LEU A 185 -1.38 -15.13 0.57
C LEU A 185 0.08 -15.43 0.92
N LEU A 186 0.47 -15.38 2.19
CA LEU A 186 1.83 -15.70 2.60
C LEU A 186 2.16 -17.15 2.23
N ASP A 187 1.31 -18.09 2.59
CA ASP A 187 1.46 -19.52 2.25
C ASP A 187 1.41 -19.74 0.73
N TYR A 188 0.56 -18.98 0.03
CA TYR A 188 0.44 -19.05 -1.42
C TYR A 188 1.75 -18.64 -2.12
N TYR A 189 2.35 -17.51 -1.73
CA TYR A 189 3.59 -17.02 -2.33
C TYR A 189 4.84 -17.74 -1.80
N GLU A 190 4.80 -18.31 -0.59
CA GLU A 190 5.85 -19.19 -0.08
C GLU A 190 5.99 -20.44 -0.96
N LYS A 191 4.87 -21.08 -1.33
CA LYS A 191 4.86 -22.23 -2.26
C LYS A 191 5.40 -21.88 -3.64
N LEU A 192 5.30 -20.62 -4.06
CA LEU A 192 5.88 -20.13 -5.32
C LEU A 192 7.35 -19.74 -5.19
N GLY A 193 7.91 -19.70 -3.97
CA GLY A 193 9.32 -19.39 -3.71
C GLY A 193 9.71 -17.93 -3.98
N ILE A 194 8.76 -16.99 -3.97
CA ILE A 194 9.01 -15.57 -4.30
C ILE A 194 8.75 -14.60 -3.15
N ILE A 195 8.44 -15.11 -1.94
CA ILE A 195 8.19 -14.29 -0.76
C ILE A 195 9.48 -13.98 0.01
N ASN A 196 9.58 -12.78 0.49
CA ASN A 196 10.66 -12.29 1.37
C ASN A 196 10.02 -11.60 2.57
N VAL A 197 10.38 -12.03 3.77
CA VAL A 197 9.89 -11.45 5.02
C VAL A 197 10.86 -10.37 5.46
N VAL A 198 10.34 -9.17 5.71
CA VAL A 198 11.10 -8.00 6.17
C VAL A 198 10.43 -7.45 7.42
N ALA A 199 11.19 -7.26 8.49
CA ALA A 199 10.67 -6.64 9.70
C ALA A 199 10.34 -5.15 9.46
N SER A 200 9.16 -4.71 9.91
CA SER A 200 8.78 -3.30 9.83
C SER A 200 9.32 -2.52 11.03
N LEU A 201 10.55 -2.07 10.91
CA LEU A 201 11.30 -1.28 11.88
C LEU A 201 11.17 0.24 11.60
N SER A 202 12.25 1.00 11.77
CA SER A 202 12.31 2.37 11.26
C SER A 202 12.26 2.39 9.73
N PRO A 203 11.85 3.51 9.11
CA PRO A 203 11.78 3.61 7.65
C PRO A 203 13.10 3.25 6.95
N GLU A 204 14.23 3.70 7.49
CA GLU A 204 15.57 3.51 6.92
C GLU A 204 16.06 2.06 7.08
N GLU A 205 15.84 1.44 8.25
CA GLU A 205 16.23 0.04 8.49
C GLU A 205 15.42 -0.91 7.61
N THR A 206 14.10 -0.75 7.59
CA THR A 206 13.22 -1.51 6.71
C THR A 206 13.61 -1.35 5.23
N PHE A 207 13.92 -0.11 4.81
CA PHE A 207 14.32 0.16 3.43
C PHE A 207 15.61 -0.56 3.05
N LYS A 208 16.61 -0.58 3.94
CA LYS A 208 17.87 -1.28 3.70
C LYS A 208 17.70 -2.78 3.48
N GLU A 209 16.82 -3.41 4.25
CA GLU A 209 16.50 -4.84 4.03
C GLU A 209 15.78 -5.05 2.68
N ILE A 210 14.81 -4.19 2.35
CA ILE A 210 14.11 -4.24 1.06
C ILE A 210 15.09 -4.06 -0.10
N GLU A 211 16.06 -3.16 0.02
CA GLU A 211 17.08 -2.95 -1.00
C GLU A 211 17.91 -4.22 -1.27
N GLY A 212 18.24 -4.97 -0.23
CA GLY A 212 18.89 -6.28 -0.39
C GLY A 212 18.06 -7.20 -1.28
N VAL A 213 16.75 -7.35 -0.97
CA VAL A 213 15.84 -8.21 -1.73
C VAL A 213 15.66 -7.78 -3.19
N VAL A 214 15.64 -6.49 -3.46
CA VAL A 214 15.33 -5.95 -4.81
C VAL A 214 16.54 -5.96 -5.74
N ASN A 215 17.76 -5.92 -5.18
CA ASN A 215 19.00 -5.87 -5.94
C ASN A 215 19.64 -7.25 -6.19
N ASP A 216 19.20 -8.28 -5.45
CA ASP A 216 19.54 -9.68 -5.71
C ASP A 216 18.78 -10.23 -6.94
#